data_feeac6f0618f62b1dd96f44bc8b89032
#
_entry.id   feeac6f0618f62b1dd96f44bc8b89032
#
_cell.length_a   1.000
_cell.length_b   1.000
_cell.length_c   1.000
_cell.angle_alpha   90.00
_cell.angle_beta   90.00
_cell.angle_gamma   90.00
#
_symmetry.space_group_name_H-M   'P 1'
#
loop_
_entity.id
_entity.type
_entity.pdbx_description
1 polymer ?
#
loop_
_entity_poly.entity_id
_entity_poly.type
_entity_poly.pdbx_seq_one_letter_code
_entity_poly.pdbx_strand_id
1 'polypeptide(L)'
;MHVFKYSGPEFNPFGDEGLIVGGEPGPWPAPVATGPLSARLALPGSKSLTNRELVLSAIAIGPSTLRAPLHSRDTALMIQALRALGTSIVELPGVSPFGPDLLITPGELSGGTSIDCGLAGTVMRFLPPIAALALGPVAFDGDASARKRPMRTTIDSLRALGVDVSDDGRGKLPFSLYATGSVAGGEIEIDASASSQFVSGLLLAGARFTNGLTLRHIGDGLPSLAHIDMTIATLARRGVTVQNPEAGVWIVPPGAIAGIDIAIEPDLSNAGPFLGAALVAGGSVTVTGWPADTTQVGAEMATILTDMGGEVSFVETGDGLGELTVTGTGSLRGIRLDNASELAPTIAALAALAEGETVLTGIAHLRGHETNRLAALVAEINALGGDVTETDDGLIIRPRPLHGGLWHSYEDHRMATAGAIIGLAVDGVLVDDIAATAKTLPQFPELWAGSLLGRSARSTPPLDLI
;
A
#
# COMPACT_ATOMS: atom_id res chain seq x y z
N MET A 1 -17.26 12.52 -33.70
CA MET A 1 -16.24 12.62 -32.66
C MET A 1 -15.46 11.31 -32.69
N HIS A 2 -14.27 11.29 -33.28
CA HIS A 2 -13.45 10.08 -33.36
C HIS A 2 -12.67 9.94 -32.06
N VAL A 3 -12.96 8.89 -31.31
CA VAL A 3 -12.17 8.48 -30.16
C VAL A 3 -10.89 7.86 -30.72
N PHE A 4 -9.75 8.54 -30.55
CA PHE A 4 -8.43 7.96 -30.83
C PHE A 4 -8.15 6.90 -29.78
N LYS A 5 -8.21 5.62 -30.16
CA LYS A 5 -7.59 4.54 -29.38
C LYS A 5 -6.08 4.68 -29.55
N TYR A 6 -5.39 4.96 -28.44
CA TYR A 6 -3.93 4.91 -28.38
C TYR A 6 -3.51 3.43 -28.55
N SER A 7 -2.75 3.15 -29.61
CA SER A 7 -2.13 1.85 -29.88
C SER A 7 -0.61 1.95 -29.71
N GLY A 8 -0.17 2.33 -28.50
CA GLY A 8 1.21 2.11 -28.09
C GLY A 8 1.34 0.69 -27.53
N PRO A 9 2.57 0.11 -27.47
CA PRO A 9 2.75 -1.17 -26.83
C PRO A 9 2.28 -1.07 -25.38
N GLU A 10 1.24 -1.84 -25.05
CA GLU A 10 0.78 -1.99 -23.68
C GLU A 10 1.97 -2.54 -22.87
N PHE A 11 2.37 -1.79 -21.84
CA PHE A 11 3.27 -2.32 -20.84
C PHE A 11 2.55 -3.49 -20.16
N ASN A 12 2.92 -4.70 -20.53
CA ASN A 12 2.56 -5.90 -19.80
C ASN A 12 3.70 -6.16 -18.81
N PRO A 13 3.53 -5.90 -17.50
CA PRO A 13 4.55 -6.23 -16.51
C PRO A 13 4.84 -7.73 -16.44
N PHE A 14 4.02 -8.52 -17.10
CA PHE A 14 4.16 -9.95 -17.32
C PHE A 14 4.34 -10.16 -18.83
N GLY A 15 5.56 -9.98 -19.36
CA GLY A 15 5.85 -10.22 -20.79
C GLY A 15 5.18 -11.51 -21.27
N ASP A 16 4.75 -11.55 -22.55
CA ASP A 16 4.00 -12.65 -23.17
C ASP A 16 4.66 -14.05 -23.11
N GLU A 17 5.79 -14.17 -22.40
CA GLU A 17 6.50 -15.43 -22.18
C GLU A 17 6.63 -15.69 -20.66
N GLY A 18 5.61 -16.27 -20.08
CA GLY A 18 5.70 -16.92 -18.78
C GLY A 18 4.98 -16.24 -17.65
N LEU A 19 3.73 -16.48 -17.57
CA LEU A 19 2.91 -16.79 -16.40
C LEU A 19 1.47 -17.03 -16.86
N ILE A 20 1.31 -17.92 -17.84
CA ILE A 20 0.07 -18.67 -17.91
C ILE A 20 0.15 -19.65 -16.74
N VAL A 21 -0.32 -19.25 -15.57
CA VAL A 21 -0.90 -20.21 -14.65
C VAL A 21 -2.15 -20.71 -15.37
N GLY A 22 -1.96 -21.75 -16.18
CA GLY A 22 -3.03 -22.47 -16.85
C GLY A 22 -3.85 -23.21 -15.81
N GLY A 23 -4.77 -22.48 -15.18
CA GLY A 23 -5.84 -22.98 -14.34
C GLY A 23 -7.05 -22.12 -14.64
N GLU A 24 -8.21 -22.74 -14.82
CA GLU A 24 -9.50 -22.06 -14.84
C GLU A 24 -9.56 -21.00 -13.72
N PRO A 25 -10.28 -19.87 -13.90
CA PRO A 25 -10.42 -18.84 -12.87
C PRO A 25 -11.21 -19.42 -11.69
N GLY A 26 -10.50 -20.03 -10.77
CA GLY A 26 -11.02 -20.64 -9.55
C GLY A 26 -10.28 -20.15 -8.31
N PRO A 27 -10.84 -20.37 -7.12
CA PRO A 27 -10.19 -19.99 -5.88
C PRO A 27 -8.77 -20.58 -5.75
N TRP A 28 -7.83 -19.78 -5.26
CA TRP A 28 -6.46 -20.22 -5.03
C TRP A 28 -6.37 -21.08 -3.75
N PRO A 29 -5.92 -22.35 -3.85
CA PRO A 29 -5.74 -23.18 -2.67
C PRO A 29 -4.53 -22.69 -1.89
N ALA A 30 -4.77 -22.17 -0.69
CA ALA A 30 -3.72 -21.72 0.21
C ALA A 30 -2.85 -22.93 0.63
N PRO A 31 -1.54 -22.92 0.37
CA PRO A 31 -0.71 -24.08 0.63
C PRO A 31 -0.40 -24.23 2.13
N VAL A 32 -0.63 -25.44 2.68
CA VAL A 32 -0.32 -25.80 4.08
C VAL A 32 1.20 -25.97 4.22
N ALA A 33 1.78 -25.49 5.32
CA ALA A 33 3.16 -25.75 5.67
C ALA A 33 3.35 -27.24 6.07
N THR A 34 4.36 -27.90 5.52
CA THR A 34 4.62 -29.33 5.78
C THR A 34 5.66 -29.57 6.87
N GLY A 35 6.19 -28.49 7.45
CA GLY A 35 7.19 -28.52 8.53
C GLY A 35 7.73 -27.13 8.80
N PRO A 36 8.70 -27.00 9.73
CA PRO A 36 9.32 -25.73 10.07
C PRO A 36 9.94 -25.05 8.86
N LEU A 37 9.78 -23.73 8.78
CA LEU A 37 10.30 -22.92 7.68
C LEU A 37 11.80 -22.67 7.83
N SER A 38 12.47 -22.52 6.70
CA SER A 38 13.83 -22.02 6.61
C SER A 38 13.92 -21.16 5.34
N ALA A 39 13.40 -19.94 5.43
CA ALA A 39 13.24 -19.08 4.27
C ALA A 39 14.08 -17.80 4.40
N ARG A 40 14.65 -17.37 3.28
CA ARG A 40 15.34 -16.09 3.14
C ARG A 40 14.88 -15.45 1.85
N LEU A 41 14.27 -14.29 1.93
CA LEU A 41 13.65 -13.63 0.77
C LEU A 41 13.89 -12.12 0.76
N ALA A 42 13.90 -11.55 -0.43
CA ALA A 42 13.79 -10.12 -0.65
C ALA A 42 12.35 -9.76 -1.01
N LEU A 43 12.00 -8.51 -0.82
CA LEU A 43 10.68 -7.96 -1.18
C LEU A 43 10.84 -6.77 -2.12
N PRO A 44 9.86 -6.49 -2.99
CA PRO A 44 9.86 -5.29 -3.81
C PRO A 44 9.74 -4.02 -2.96
N GLY A 45 10.03 -2.89 -3.59
CA GLY A 45 9.96 -1.58 -2.94
C GLY A 45 8.59 -1.24 -2.36
N SER A 46 8.58 -0.41 -1.33
CA SER A 46 7.38 0.06 -0.65
C SER A 46 6.46 0.85 -1.61
N LYS A 47 5.20 0.44 -1.70
CA LYS A 47 4.18 1.17 -2.47
C LYS A 47 4.03 2.61 -1.98
N SER A 48 3.99 2.79 -0.68
CA SER A 48 3.78 4.09 -0.04
C SER A 48 4.92 5.07 -0.31
N LEU A 49 6.17 4.59 -0.30
CA LEU A 49 7.34 5.38 -0.65
C LEU A 49 7.42 5.60 -2.16
N THR A 50 7.27 4.56 -2.98
CA THR A 50 7.31 4.68 -4.45
C THR A 50 6.34 5.75 -4.96
N ASN A 51 5.09 5.74 -4.50
CA ASN A 51 4.11 6.71 -4.97
C ASN A 51 4.39 8.15 -4.50
N ARG A 52 4.95 8.34 -3.29
CA ARG A 52 5.39 9.66 -2.83
C ARG A 52 6.56 10.19 -3.67
N GLU A 53 7.55 9.35 -3.89
CA GLU A 53 8.73 9.70 -4.65
C GLU A 53 8.40 9.97 -6.13
N LEU A 54 7.47 9.22 -6.74
CA LEU A 54 6.97 9.48 -8.09
C LEU A 54 6.32 10.87 -8.20
N VAL A 55 5.42 11.18 -7.25
CA VAL A 55 4.70 12.46 -7.22
C VAL A 55 5.67 13.62 -7.02
N LEU A 56 6.58 13.53 -6.04
CA LEU A 56 7.54 14.58 -5.78
C LEU A 56 8.54 14.75 -6.92
N SER A 57 8.95 13.64 -7.57
CA SER A 57 9.81 13.70 -8.75
C SER A 57 9.16 14.41 -9.93
N ALA A 58 7.84 14.25 -10.09
CA ALA A 58 7.09 14.90 -11.19
C ALA A 58 7.02 16.43 -11.04
N ILE A 59 7.12 16.96 -9.83
CA ILE A 59 7.04 18.39 -9.54
C ILE A 59 8.37 18.99 -9.03
N ALA A 60 9.46 18.21 -9.11
CA ALA A 60 10.80 18.65 -8.73
C ALA A 60 11.38 19.67 -9.75
N ILE A 61 12.47 20.34 -9.36
CA ILE A 61 13.19 21.28 -10.25
C ILE A 61 14.20 20.58 -11.19
N GLY A 62 14.42 19.27 -11.02
CA GLY A 62 15.35 18.47 -11.82
C GLY A 62 14.98 16.99 -11.82
N PRO A 63 15.67 16.18 -12.64
CA PRO A 63 15.41 14.76 -12.74
C PRO A 63 15.63 14.02 -11.41
N SER A 64 14.94 12.90 -11.26
CA SER A 64 15.09 11.97 -10.15
C SER A 64 15.26 10.55 -10.67
N THR A 65 16.09 9.74 -10.00
CA THR A 65 16.18 8.31 -10.26
C THR A 65 15.63 7.55 -9.06
N LEU A 66 14.62 6.73 -9.28
CA LEU A 66 14.13 5.80 -8.26
C LEU A 66 14.71 4.42 -8.53
N ARG A 67 15.51 3.92 -7.58
CA ARG A 67 16.10 2.58 -7.63
C ARG A 67 15.21 1.60 -6.90
N ALA A 68 15.03 0.42 -7.48
CA ALA A 68 14.17 -0.65 -6.95
C ALA A 68 12.75 -0.18 -6.55
N PRO A 69 12.07 0.67 -7.36
CA PRO A 69 10.70 1.08 -7.07
C PRO A 69 9.77 -0.13 -7.12
N LEU A 70 8.58 0.00 -6.52
CA LEU A 70 7.54 -1.00 -6.69
C LEU A 70 7.00 -0.96 -8.12
N HIS A 71 6.87 -2.12 -8.74
CA HIS A 71 6.12 -2.35 -9.98
C HIS A 71 4.85 -3.15 -9.64
N SER A 72 3.72 -2.47 -9.55
CA SER A 72 2.42 -3.03 -9.21
C SER A 72 1.30 -2.30 -9.95
N ARG A 73 0.07 -2.79 -9.85
CA ARG A 73 -1.10 -2.12 -10.43
C ARG A 73 -1.21 -0.66 -9.98
N ASP A 74 -1.08 -0.40 -8.67
CA ASP A 74 -1.24 0.96 -8.10
C ASP A 74 -0.14 1.90 -8.57
N THR A 75 1.11 1.43 -8.70
CA THR A 75 2.23 2.26 -9.18
C THR A 75 2.17 2.49 -10.69
N ALA A 76 1.69 1.51 -11.46
CA ALA A 76 1.46 1.67 -12.89
C ALA A 76 0.42 2.76 -13.17
N LEU A 77 -0.69 2.79 -12.43
CA LEU A 77 -1.70 3.84 -12.51
C LEU A 77 -1.11 5.22 -12.17
N MET A 78 -0.26 5.31 -11.14
CA MET A 78 0.43 6.55 -10.78
C MET A 78 1.35 7.03 -11.92
N ILE A 79 2.14 6.13 -12.49
CA ILE A 79 3.05 6.44 -13.62
C ILE A 79 2.26 6.91 -14.84
N GLN A 80 1.19 6.22 -15.20
CA GLN A 80 0.34 6.60 -16.33
C GLN A 80 -0.28 7.99 -16.12
N ALA A 81 -0.78 8.27 -14.93
CA ALA A 81 -1.38 9.55 -14.60
C ALA A 81 -0.35 10.70 -14.65
N LEU A 82 0.84 10.50 -14.11
CA LEU A 82 1.91 11.51 -14.16
C LEU A 82 2.40 11.75 -15.60
N ARG A 83 2.50 10.69 -16.41
CA ARG A 83 2.78 10.82 -17.85
C ARG A 83 1.69 11.61 -18.58
N ALA A 84 0.42 11.34 -18.26
CA ALA A 84 -0.71 12.07 -18.84
C ALA A 84 -0.72 13.55 -18.44
N LEU A 85 -0.15 13.90 -17.31
CA LEU A 85 0.04 15.29 -16.84
C LEU A 85 1.31 15.95 -17.41
N GLY A 86 2.13 15.25 -18.20
CA GLY A 86 3.29 15.85 -18.89
C GLY A 86 4.67 15.46 -18.31
N THR A 87 4.72 14.57 -17.31
CA THR A 87 6.00 14.08 -16.77
C THR A 87 6.59 12.99 -17.67
N SER A 88 7.90 13.06 -17.96
CA SER A 88 8.60 11.96 -18.63
C SER A 88 9.08 10.93 -17.60
N ILE A 89 8.68 9.68 -17.76
CA ILE A 89 9.11 8.57 -16.91
C ILE A 89 9.63 7.45 -17.82
N VAL A 90 10.92 7.10 -17.66
CA VAL A 90 11.63 6.12 -18.48
C VAL A 90 12.19 5.03 -17.57
N GLU A 91 12.08 3.80 -18.01
CA GLU A 91 12.68 2.65 -17.36
C GLU A 91 14.17 2.55 -17.66
N LEU A 92 14.98 2.31 -16.63
CA LEU A 92 16.41 2.06 -16.73
C LEU A 92 16.72 0.65 -16.23
N PRO A 93 17.77 -0.01 -16.77
CA PRO A 93 18.23 -1.25 -16.18
C PRO A 93 18.52 -1.07 -14.68
N GLY A 94 17.95 -1.93 -13.84
CA GLY A 94 18.15 -1.97 -12.40
C GLY A 94 18.73 -3.29 -11.94
N VAL A 95 19.12 -3.36 -10.66
CA VAL A 95 19.63 -4.60 -10.04
C VAL A 95 18.55 -5.37 -9.29
N SER A 96 17.37 -4.77 -9.10
CA SER A 96 16.24 -5.40 -8.41
C SER A 96 15.67 -6.54 -9.24
N PRO A 97 15.40 -7.74 -8.65
CA PRO A 97 14.70 -8.81 -9.34
C PRO A 97 13.22 -8.50 -9.57
N PHE A 98 12.70 -7.40 -9.02
CA PHE A 98 11.28 -7.03 -9.05
C PHE A 98 10.92 -5.99 -10.12
N GLY A 99 11.88 -5.57 -10.93
CA GLY A 99 11.64 -4.65 -12.04
C GLY A 99 12.75 -3.60 -12.22
N PRO A 100 12.65 -2.79 -13.29
CA PRO A 100 13.64 -1.77 -13.64
C PRO A 100 13.64 -0.59 -12.67
N ASP A 101 14.71 0.19 -12.69
CA ASP A 101 14.76 1.52 -12.07
C ASP A 101 13.97 2.52 -12.93
N LEU A 102 13.58 3.65 -12.35
CA LEU A 102 12.83 4.69 -13.05
C LEU A 102 13.59 6.01 -13.06
N LEU A 103 13.76 6.60 -14.24
CA LEU A 103 14.20 7.99 -14.42
C LEU A 103 12.97 8.85 -14.66
N ILE A 104 12.73 9.80 -13.76
CA ILE A 104 11.63 10.75 -13.83
C ILE A 104 12.19 12.13 -14.16
N THR A 105 11.75 12.70 -15.26
CA THR A 105 12.10 14.08 -15.67
C THR A 105 10.84 14.93 -15.60
N PRO A 106 10.81 15.95 -14.71
CA PRO A 106 9.69 16.86 -14.62
C PRO A 106 9.43 17.55 -15.96
N GLY A 107 8.14 17.80 -16.25
CA GLY A 107 7.69 18.59 -17.40
C GLY A 107 6.73 19.69 -16.95
N GLU A 108 6.30 20.54 -17.89
CA GLU A 108 5.18 21.43 -17.64
C GLU A 108 3.90 20.61 -17.46
N LEU A 109 3.25 20.79 -16.32
CA LEU A 109 2.02 20.07 -16.04
C LEU A 109 0.88 20.61 -16.90
N SER A 110 0.27 19.74 -17.68
CA SER A 110 -0.83 20.08 -18.59
C SER A 110 -2.07 19.26 -18.30
N GLY A 111 -3.23 19.91 -18.37
CA GLY A 111 -4.55 19.27 -18.29
C GLY A 111 -5.05 18.82 -19.66
N GLY A 112 -6.39 18.76 -19.82
CA GLY A 112 -7.02 18.21 -21.01
C GLY A 112 -7.03 16.68 -21.01
N THR A 113 -6.89 16.08 -19.84
CA THR A 113 -6.73 14.62 -19.68
C THR A 113 -7.69 14.03 -18.63
N SER A 114 -7.84 12.72 -18.68
CA SER A 114 -8.57 11.93 -17.68
C SER A 114 -7.60 10.99 -16.99
N ILE A 115 -7.70 10.91 -15.66
CA ILE A 115 -6.91 10.03 -14.80
C ILE A 115 -7.80 8.89 -14.33
N ASP A 116 -7.42 7.66 -14.66
CA ASP A 116 -7.97 6.48 -14.06
C ASP A 116 -7.25 6.20 -12.74
N CYS A 117 -7.99 6.24 -11.64
CA CYS A 117 -7.46 5.92 -10.31
C CYS A 117 -7.48 4.41 -10.02
N GLY A 118 -8.18 3.60 -10.84
CA GLY A 118 -8.49 2.22 -10.48
C GLY A 118 -9.07 2.14 -9.07
N LEU A 119 -8.45 1.37 -8.19
CA LEU A 119 -8.74 1.33 -6.75
C LEU A 119 -7.56 1.90 -5.91
N ALA A 120 -6.62 2.61 -6.55
CA ALA A 120 -5.39 3.10 -5.92
C ALA A 120 -5.65 4.34 -5.04
N GLY A 121 -5.68 4.15 -3.72
CA GLY A 121 -5.91 5.23 -2.75
C GLY A 121 -4.93 6.39 -2.86
N THR A 122 -3.67 6.12 -3.18
CA THR A 122 -2.62 7.13 -3.37
C THR A 122 -2.85 7.94 -4.65
N VAL A 123 -3.27 7.32 -5.75
CA VAL A 123 -3.64 8.03 -6.97
C VAL A 123 -4.83 8.96 -6.69
N MET A 124 -5.88 8.44 -6.04
CA MET A 124 -7.08 9.20 -5.68
C MET A 124 -6.79 10.45 -4.85
N ARG A 125 -5.82 10.43 -3.93
CA ARG A 125 -5.59 11.50 -2.93
C ARG A 125 -4.34 12.32 -3.18
N PHE A 126 -3.29 11.76 -3.80
CA PHE A 126 -2.04 12.50 -4.04
C PHE A 126 -2.08 13.28 -5.35
N LEU A 127 -2.74 12.75 -6.38
CA LEU A 127 -2.73 13.40 -7.69
C LEU A 127 -3.65 14.63 -7.81
N PRO A 128 -4.84 14.74 -7.19
CA PRO A 128 -5.66 15.93 -7.35
C PRO A 128 -4.95 17.24 -6.95
N PRO A 129 -4.21 17.34 -5.82
CA PRO A 129 -3.42 18.54 -5.51
C PRO A 129 -2.30 18.82 -6.52
N ILE A 130 -1.71 17.78 -7.12
CA ILE A 130 -0.68 17.93 -8.17
C ILE A 130 -1.31 18.39 -9.47
N ALA A 131 -2.42 17.77 -9.88
CA ALA A 131 -3.16 18.15 -11.08
C ALA A 131 -3.71 19.58 -11.01
N ALA A 132 -3.95 20.10 -9.80
CA ALA A 132 -4.34 21.50 -9.60
C ALA A 132 -3.24 22.50 -10.03
N LEU A 133 -1.98 22.05 -10.13
CA LEU A 133 -0.86 22.85 -10.66
C LEU A 133 -0.76 22.80 -12.19
N ALA A 134 -1.55 21.98 -12.87
CA ALA A 134 -1.56 21.89 -14.32
C ALA A 134 -2.30 23.07 -14.98
N LEU A 135 -2.15 23.23 -16.27
CA LEU A 135 -2.94 24.17 -17.05
C LEU A 135 -4.02 23.43 -17.85
N GLY A 136 -5.29 23.61 -17.49
CA GLY A 136 -6.46 23.02 -18.15
C GLY A 136 -7.21 22.01 -17.27
N PRO A 137 -8.35 21.47 -17.76
CA PRO A 137 -9.18 20.56 -17.00
C PRO A 137 -8.55 19.17 -16.81
N VAL A 138 -8.75 18.56 -15.65
CA VAL A 138 -8.36 17.17 -15.38
C VAL A 138 -9.53 16.43 -14.74
N ALA A 139 -9.96 15.33 -15.36
CA ALA A 139 -11.02 14.48 -14.85
C ALA A 139 -10.42 13.30 -14.08
N PHE A 140 -11.09 12.88 -13.01
CA PHE A 140 -10.71 11.73 -12.19
C PHE A 140 -11.87 10.75 -12.14
N ASP A 141 -11.57 9.48 -12.40
CA ASP A 141 -12.52 8.38 -12.24
C ASP A 141 -11.78 7.12 -11.78
N GLY A 142 -12.47 6.02 -11.58
CA GLY A 142 -11.86 4.75 -11.16
C GLY A 142 -12.87 3.62 -11.07
N ASP A 143 -12.44 2.50 -10.51
CA ASP A 143 -13.23 1.29 -10.35
C ASP A 143 -14.53 1.55 -9.55
N ALA A 144 -15.52 0.67 -9.69
CA ALA A 144 -16.78 0.76 -8.95
C ALA A 144 -16.57 0.83 -7.43
N SER A 145 -15.59 0.11 -6.92
CA SER A 145 -15.20 0.12 -5.50
C SER A 145 -14.53 1.45 -5.11
N ALA A 146 -13.73 2.06 -5.99
CA ALA A 146 -13.12 3.37 -5.78
C ALA A 146 -14.17 4.48 -5.68
N ARG A 147 -15.23 4.43 -6.49
CA ARG A 147 -16.34 5.39 -6.48
C ARG A 147 -17.14 5.39 -5.16
N LYS A 148 -17.00 4.35 -4.33
CA LYS A 148 -17.61 4.29 -3.00
C LYS A 148 -16.78 5.00 -1.93
N ARG A 149 -15.47 5.16 -2.15
CA ARG A 149 -14.52 5.73 -1.19
C ARG A 149 -14.69 7.26 -1.04
N PRO A 150 -14.51 7.82 0.16
CA PRO A 150 -14.69 9.26 0.38
C PRO A 150 -13.58 10.07 -0.33
N MET A 151 -14.00 11.15 -1.00
CA MET A 151 -13.12 12.15 -1.61
C MET A 151 -13.46 13.59 -1.20
N ARG A 152 -14.51 13.75 -0.39
CA ARG A 152 -15.02 15.07 0.00
C ARG A 152 -13.94 15.96 0.59
N THR A 153 -13.14 15.45 1.53
CA THR A 153 -12.05 16.23 2.15
C THR A 153 -11.05 16.72 1.10
N THR A 154 -10.62 15.90 0.13
CA THR A 154 -9.72 16.34 -0.95
C THR A 154 -10.39 17.39 -1.83
N ILE A 155 -11.64 17.18 -2.23
CA ILE A 155 -12.40 18.09 -3.11
C ILE A 155 -12.60 19.44 -2.44
N ASP A 156 -13.06 19.45 -1.19
CA ASP A 156 -13.35 20.67 -0.45
C ASP A 156 -12.05 21.43 -0.09
N SER A 157 -10.95 20.72 0.17
CA SER A 157 -9.62 21.33 0.36
C SER A 157 -9.16 22.07 -0.88
N LEU A 158 -9.33 21.48 -2.07
CA LEU A 158 -8.96 22.13 -3.34
C LEU A 158 -9.81 23.36 -3.60
N ARG A 159 -11.13 23.30 -3.30
CA ARG A 159 -12.00 24.47 -3.39
C ARG A 159 -11.58 25.59 -2.42
N ALA A 160 -11.22 25.23 -1.18
CA ALA A 160 -10.72 26.20 -0.19
C ALA A 160 -9.41 26.87 -0.64
N LEU A 161 -8.57 26.14 -1.42
CA LEU A 161 -7.34 26.64 -2.04
C LEU A 161 -7.59 27.41 -3.34
N GLY A 162 -8.84 27.62 -3.75
CA GLY A 162 -9.24 28.41 -4.90
C GLY A 162 -9.27 27.63 -6.22
N VAL A 163 -9.22 26.30 -6.18
CA VAL A 163 -9.34 25.45 -7.38
C VAL A 163 -10.83 25.20 -7.68
N ASP A 164 -11.25 25.43 -8.93
CA ASP A 164 -12.60 25.10 -9.37
C ASP A 164 -12.72 23.58 -9.55
N VAL A 165 -13.66 22.95 -8.81
CA VAL A 165 -13.89 21.49 -8.81
C VAL A 165 -15.37 21.20 -8.99
N SER A 166 -15.70 20.40 -10.00
CA SER A 166 -17.05 19.86 -10.24
C SER A 166 -17.12 18.39 -9.87
N ASP A 167 -17.97 18.05 -8.88
CA ASP A 167 -18.23 16.68 -8.41
C ASP A 167 -19.73 16.34 -8.35
N ASP A 168 -20.60 17.21 -8.90
CA ASP A 168 -22.05 17.14 -8.81
C ASP A 168 -22.56 17.01 -7.35
N GLY A 169 -21.81 17.56 -6.39
CA GLY A 169 -22.12 17.51 -4.96
C GLY A 169 -21.94 16.14 -4.29
N ARG A 170 -21.34 15.18 -4.98
CA ARG A 170 -21.22 13.79 -4.50
C ARG A 170 -20.13 13.59 -3.46
N GLY A 171 -19.06 14.39 -3.49
CA GLY A 171 -17.87 14.21 -2.65
C GLY A 171 -17.14 12.89 -2.89
N LYS A 172 -17.21 12.36 -4.12
CA LYS A 172 -16.68 11.06 -4.57
C LYS A 172 -16.26 11.14 -6.03
N LEU A 173 -15.60 10.09 -6.53
CA LEU A 173 -15.39 9.87 -7.96
C LEU A 173 -16.75 9.61 -8.69
N PRO A 174 -16.87 10.01 -9.97
CA PRO A 174 -15.94 10.86 -10.71
C PRO A 174 -16.09 12.35 -10.33
N PHE A 175 -15.01 13.11 -10.52
CA PHE A 175 -15.01 14.56 -10.42
C PHE A 175 -14.02 15.16 -11.43
N SER A 176 -14.13 16.47 -11.70
CA SER A 176 -13.22 17.20 -12.55
C SER A 176 -12.73 18.46 -11.84
N LEU A 177 -11.46 18.80 -12.03
CA LEU A 177 -10.90 20.08 -11.62
C LEU A 177 -10.50 20.92 -12.85
N TYR A 178 -10.61 22.23 -12.73
CA TYR A 178 -10.29 23.19 -13.77
C TYR A 178 -9.07 24.00 -13.32
N ALA A 179 -7.89 23.43 -13.57
CA ALA A 179 -6.63 24.00 -13.13
C ALA A 179 -6.18 25.17 -14.03
N THR A 180 -5.54 26.15 -13.41
CA THR A 180 -5.11 27.40 -14.06
C THR A 180 -3.59 27.56 -14.14
N GLY A 181 -2.81 26.51 -13.85
CA GLY A 181 -1.35 26.49 -13.85
C GLY A 181 -0.71 26.84 -12.51
N SER A 182 -1.50 27.26 -11.53
CA SER A 182 -1.01 27.59 -10.18
C SER A 182 -2.10 27.48 -9.13
N VAL A 183 -1.70 27.27 -7.90
CA VAL A 183 -2.57 27.27 -6.71
C VAL A 183 -2.05 28.34 -5.76
N ALA A 184 -2.93 29.19 -5.27
CA ALA A 184 -2.53 30.28 -4.36
C ALA A 184 -1.92 29.73 -3.04
N GLY A 185 -2.46 28.65 -2.52
CA GLY A 185 -2.06 28.13 -1.21
C GLY A 185 -2.60 28.98 -0.06
N GLY A 186 -2.01 28.85 1.10
CA GLY A 186 -2.40 29.55 2.32
C GLY A 186 -2.90 28.60 3.42
N GLU A 187 -3.71 29.10 4.34
CA GLU A 187 -4.23 28.32 5.49
C GLU A 187 -5.58 27.70 5.16
N ILE A 188 -5.72 26.41 5.46
CA ILE A 188 -6.97 25.66 5.35
C ILE A 188 -7.16 24.72 6.54
N GLU A 189 -8.43 24.46 6.87
CA GLU A 189 -8.83 23.47 7.86
C GLU A 189 -9.46 22.27 7.15
N ILE A 190 -9.14 21.07 7.63
CA ILE A 190 -9.70 19.82 7.09
C ILE A 190 -10.04 18.84 8.21
N ASP A 191 -11.08 18.06 8.01
CA ASP A 191 -11.30 16.83 8.77
C ASP A 191 -10.66 15.64 8.01
N ALA A 192 -9.56 15.13 8.54
CA ALA A 192 -8.84 13.98 8.01
C ALA A 192 -9.04 12.70 8.85
N SER A 193 -10.03 12.65 9.71
CA SER A 193 -10.33 11.50 10.59
C SER A 193 -10.57 10.21 9.81
N ALA A 194 -11.03 10.30 8.57
CA ALA A 194 -11.25 9.14 7.71
C ALA A 194 -9.96 8.59 7.06
N SER A 195 -8.91 9.41 6.88
CA SER A 195 -7.67 8.97 6.24
C SER A 195 -6.55 10.02 6.33
N SER A 196 -5.37 9.60 6.79
CA SER A 196 -4.13 10.39 6.74
C SER A 196 -3.67 10.75 5.32
N GLN A 197 -4.18 10.05 4.29
CA GLN A 197 -3.86 10.33 2.89
C GLN A 197 -4.36 11.71 2.44
N PHE A 198 -5.40 12.27 3.08
CA PHE A 198 -5.87 13.62 2.79
C PHE A 198 -4.82 14.67 3.18
N VAL A 199 -4.21 14.49 4.35
CA VAL A 199 -3.09 15.32 4.80
C VAL A 199 -1.88 15.12 3.89
N SER A 200 -1.44 13.87 3.70
CA SER A 200 -0.25 13.55 2.90
C SER A 200 -0.34 14.10 1.47
N GLY A 201 -1.49 13.97 0.81
CA GLY A 201 -1.68 14.48 -0.56
C GLY A 201 -1.50 15.99 -0.68
N LEU A 202 -2.00 16.74 0.29
CA LEU A 202 -1.86 18.20 0.32
C LEU A 202 -0.44 18.63 0.67
N LEU A 203 0.22 17.97 1.63
CA LEU A 203 1.61 18.26 1.99
C LEU A 203 2.57 18.04 0.80
N LEU A 204 2.38 16.97 0.02
CA LEU A 204 3.20 16.66 -1.16
C LEU A 204 3.19 17.79 -2.19
N ALA A 205 2.07 18.47 -2.38
CA ALA A 205 1.94 19.57 -3.33
C ALA A 205 2.27 20.95 -2.72
N GLY A 206 2.18 21.07 -1.39
CA GLY A 206 2.15 22.35 -0.66
C GLY A 206 3.33 23.29 -0.96
N ALA A 207 4.54 22.76 -1.14
CA ALA A 207 5.71 23.57 -1.46
C ALA A 207 5.63 24.23 -2.86
N ARG A 208 4.78 23.73 -3.76
CA ARG A 208 4.55 24.27 -5.11
C ARG A 208 3.41 25.27 -5.15
N PHE A 209 2.68 25.47 -4.07
CA PHE A 209 1.68 26.53 -3.95
C PHE A 209 2.37 27.87 -3.75
N THR A 210 1.81 28.94 -4.31
CA THR A 210 2.42 30.28 -4.33
C THR A 210 2.78 30.78 -2.91
N ASN A 211 1.88 30.56 -1.95
CA ASN A 211 2.07 30.98 -0.56
C ASN A 211 2.40 29.79 0.38
N GLY A 212 2.75 28.62 -0.21
CA GLY A 212 2.89 27.39 0.58
C GLY A 212 1.55 26.92 1.11
N LEU A 213 1.57 26.14 2.19
CA LEU A 213 0.37 25.55 2.80
C LEU A 213 0.50 25.55 4.33
N THR A 214 -0.50 26.07 5.02
CA THR A 214 -0.75 25.82 6.44
C THR A 214 -1.99 24.95 6.53
N LEU A 215 -1.83 23.71 6.99
CA LEU A 215 -2.88 22.72 7.09
C LEU A 215 -3.20 22.43 8.54
N ARG A 216 -4.48 22.61 8.93
CA ARG A 216 -4.97 22.32 10.27
C ARG A 216 -6.00 21.21 10.23
N HIS A 217 -5.77 20.15 11.01
CA HIS A 217 -6.76 19.09 11.22
C HIS A 217 -7.71 19.49 12.34
N ILE A 218 -9.02 19.37 12.08
CA ILE A 218 -10.09 19.76 13.01
C ILE A 218 -10.98 18.59 13.45
N GLY A 219 -10.68 17.35 13.04
CA GLY A 219 -11.46 16.15 13.40
C GLY A 219 -11.05 15.54 14.75
N ASP A 220 -11.80 14.53 15.18
CA ASP A 220 -11.66 13.89 16.50
C ASP A 220 -10.43 12.98 16.65
N GLY A 221 -9.75 12.67 15.58
CA GLY A 221 -8.59 11.80 15.61
C GLY A 221 -7.98 11.68 14.22
N LEU A 222 -6.72 11.37 14.18
CA LEU A 222 -5.99 11.24 12.92
C LEU A 222 -5.36 9.84 12.82
N PRO A 223 -5.87 8.99 11.93
CA PRO A 223 -5.35 7.64 11.80
C PRO A 223 -3.97 7.64 11.12
N SER A 224 -3.16 6.64 11.45
CA SER A 224 -1.92 6.33 10.72
C SER A 224 -0.96 7.53 10.60
N LEU A 225 -0.60 8.16 11.71
CA LEU A 225 0.37 9.29 11.76
C LEU A 225 1.69 8.95 11.07
N ALA A 226 2.16 7.72 11.16
CA ALA A 226 3.37 7.25 10.49
C ALA A 226 3.38 7.53 8.97
N HIS A 227 2.23 7.53 8.31
CA HIS A 227 2.15 7.90 6.88
C HIS A 227 2.32 9.40 6.64
N ILE A 228 1.97 10.24 7.61
CA ILE A 228 2.24 11.68 7.53
C ILE A 228 3.71 11.93 7.80
N ASP A 229 4.28 11.28 8.82
CA ASP A 229 5.72 11.35 9.12
C ASP A 229 6.56 10.87 7.95
N MET A 230 6.15 9.79 7.27
CA MET A 230 6.76 9.33 6.01
C MET A 230 6.72 10.43 4.93
N THR A 231 5.62 11.16 4.80
CA THR A 231 5.50 12.26 3.84
C THR A 231 6.43 13.42 4.20
N ILE A 232 6.50 13.78 5.48
CA ILE A 232 7.39 14.83 5.99
C ILE A 232 8.86 14.45 5.75
N ALA A 233 9.25 13.21 6.07
CA ALA A 233 10.59 12.71 5.84
C ALA A 233 10.96 12.69 4.34
N THR A 234 10.02 12.30 3.47
CA THR A 234 10.23 12.30 2.02
C THR A 234 10.42 13.73 1.48
N LEU A 235 9.64 14.69 1.96
CA LEU A 235 9.80 16.12 1.63
C LEU A 235 11.14 16.67 2.14
N ALA A 236 11.54 16.32 3.36
CA ALA A 236 12.79 16.77 3.97
C ALA A 236 14.02 16.32 3.16
N ARG A 237 14.04 15.08 2.65
CA ARG A 237 15.11 14.57 1.76
C ARG A 237 15.23 15.40 0.47
N ARG A 238 14.17 16.07 0.04
CA ARG A 238 14.13 16.93 -1.15
C ARG A 238 14.25 18.43 -0.85
N GLY A 239 14.69 18.76 0.38
CA GLY A 239 14.96 20.14 0.81
C GLY A 239 13.75 20.93 1.29
N VAL A 240 12.60 20.28 1.47
CA VAL A 240 11.37 20.94 1.98
C VAL A 240 11.19 20.58 3.46
N THR A 241 11.37 21.56 4.34
CA THR A 241 11.17 21.38 5.78
C THR A 241 9.72 21.71 6.16
N VAL A 242 8.96 20.69 6.51
CA VAL A 242 7.61 20.86 7.06
C VAL A 242 7.74 21.16 8.56
N GLN A 243 7.09 22.23 9.01
CA GLN A 243 7.00 22.56 10.43
C GLN A 243 5.73 21.96 11.01
N ASN A 244 5.82 21.45 12.24
CA ASN A 244 4.67 20.94 13.00
C ASN A 244 4.66 21.65 14.38
N PRO A 245 4.15 22.89 14.46
CA PRO A 245 4.20 23.72 15.67
C PRO A 245 3.32 23.17 16.80
N GLU A 246 2.27 22.45 16.46
CA GLU A 246 1.35 21.79 17.39
C GLU A 246 0.72 20.55 16.73
N ALA A 247 0.21 19.63 17.51
CA ALA A 247 -0.43 18.43 17.00
C ALA A 247 -1.58 18.78 16.02
N GLY A 248 -1.57 18.14 14.86
CA GLY A 248 -2.58 18.37 13.82
C GLY A 248 -2.37 19.62 12.96
N VAL A 249 -1.25 20.33 13.11
CA VAL A 249 -0.92 21.51 12.29
C VAL A 249 0.40 21.31 11.56
N TRP A 250 0.38 21.47 10.25
CA TRP A 250 1.57 21.36 9.39
C TRP A 250 1.72 22.62 8.55
N ILE A 251 2.94 23.14 8.48
CA ILE A 251 3.28 24.29 7.66
C ILE A 251 4.33 23.85 6.64
N VAL A 252 3.98 23.93 5.37
CA VAL A 252 4.86 23.68 4.23
C VAL A 252 5.20 25.03 3.61
N PRO A 253 6.45 25.51 3.73
CA PRO A 253 6.84 26.75 3.08
C PRO A 253 6.83 26.60 1.55
N PRO A 254 6.56 27.68 0.81
CA PRO A 254 6.72 27.66 -0.65
C PRO A 254 8.21 27.49 -1.00
N GLY A 255 8.50 26.66 -2.01
CA GLY A 255 9.88 26.43 -2.40
C GLY A 255 10.07 25.37 -3.48
N ALA A 256 11.33 25.20 -3.84
CA ALA A 256 11.74 24.21 -4.80
C ALA A 256 11.81 22.81 -4.14
N ILE A 257 11.43 21.79 -4.89
CA ILE A 257 11.57 20.39 -4.53
C ILE A 257 12.75 19.84 -5.34
N ALA A 258 13.78 19.33 -4.69
CA ALA A 258 14.96 18.81 -5.36
C ALA A 258 14.66 17.49 -6.11
N GLY A 259 15.28 17.32 -7.28
CA GLY A 259 15.45 16.02 -7.91
C GLY A 259 16.53 15.23 -7.15
N ILE A 260 16.32 13.94 -6.95
CA ILE A 260 17.25 13.08 -6.19
C ILE A 260 17.40 11.70 -6.84
N ASP A 261 18.51 11.03 -6.52
CA ASP A 261 18.71 9.60 -6.77
C ASP A 261 18.47 8.87 -5.44
N ILE A 262 17.48 7.98 -5.39
CA ILE A 262 17.08 7.31 -4.16
C ILE A 262 16.72 5.84 -4.39
N ALA A 263 17.20 4.97 -3.51
CA ALA A 263 16.75 3.59 -3.43
C ALA A 263 15.47 3.50 -2.58
N ILE A 264 14.47 2.82 -3.10
CA ILE A 264 13.22 2.59 -2.37
C ILE A 264 13.39 1.41 -1.43
N GLU A 265 13.10 1.63 -0.16
CA GLU A 265 13.08 0.58 0.86
C GLU A 265 12.10 -0.54 0.49
N PRO A 266 12.35 -1.81 0.85
CA PRO A 266 11.37 -2.89 0.73
C PRO A 266 10.05 -2.55 1.41
N ASP A 267 8.95 -3.13 0.95
CA ASP A 267 7.63 -2.93 1.57
C ASP A 267 7.50 -3.76 2.85
N LEU A 268 7.70 -3.13 3.99
CA LEU A 268 7.71 -3.80 5.30
C LEU A 268 6.31 -4.26 5.74
N SER A 269 5.26 -3.61 5.26
CA SER A 269 3.89 -4.07 5.53
C SER A 269 3.60 -5.37 4.78
N ASN A 270 4.14 -5.54 3.56
CA ASN A 270 4.07 -6.81 2.83
C ASN A 270 5.01 -7.88 3.40
N ALA A 271 6.01 -7.52 4.20
CA ALA A 271 6.85 -8.47 4.93
C ALA A 271 6.07 -9.20 6.03
N GLY A 272 5.07 -8.55 6.63
CA GLY A 272 4.32 -9.08 7.77
C GLY A 272 3.80 -10.50 7.60
N PRO A 273 3.09 -10.85 6.52
CA PRO A 273 2.63 -12.22 6.26
C PRO A 273 3.76 -13.26 6.23
N PHE A 274 4.88 -12.94 5.59
CA PHE A 274 6.03 -13.86 5.49
C PHE A 274 6.72 -14.06 6.83
N LEU A 275 6.96 -12.97 7.57
CA LEU A 275 7.57 -13.03 8.90
C LEU A 275 6.65 -13.75 9.90
N GLY A 276 5.34 -13.46 9.86
CA GLY A 276 4.33 -14.12 10.68
C GLY A 276 4.20 -15.62 10.41
N ALA A 277 4.50 -16.06 9.19
CA ALA A 277 4.50 -17.47 8.82
C ALA A 277 5.45 -18.31 9.68
N ALA A 278 6.57 -17.73 10.16
CA ALA A 278 7.49 -18.42 11.07
C ALA A 278 6.82 -18.79 12.40
N LEU A 279 5.91 -17.95 12.92
CA LEU A 279 5.18 -18.26 14.16
C LEU A 279 4.14 -19.36 13.95
N VAL A 280 3.54 -19.39 12.76
CA VAL A 280 2.48 -20.37 12.42
C VAL A 280 3.06 -21.77 12.15
N ALA A 281 4.11 -21.83 11.33
CA ALA A 281 4.68 -23.11 10.86
C ALA A 281 5.90 -23.56 11.67
N GLY A 282 6.45 -22.69 12.53
CA GLY A 282 7.75 -22.88 13.18
C GLY A 282 8.92 -22.62 12.22
N GLY A 283 10.15 -22.70 12.74
CA GLY A 283 11.36 -22.43 11.99
C GLY A 283 11.67 -20.95 11.86
N SER A 284 12.34 -20.52 10.79
CA SER A 284 12.78 -19.14 10.64
C SER A 284 12.51 -18.56 9.26
N VAL A 285 12.19 -17.27 9.23
CA VAL A 285 12.04 -16.48 8.01
C VAL A 285 12.88 -15.22 8.12
N THR A 286 13.75 -14.98 7.15
CA THR A 286 14.61 -13.81 7.04
C THR A 286 14.19 -12.94 5.87
N VAL A 287 13.95 -11.66 6.11
CA VAL A 287 13.75 -10.64 5.07
C VAL A 287 15.02 -9.81 4.94
N THR A 288 15.55 -9.75 3.72
CA THR A 288 16.78 -9.02 3.39
C THR A 288 16.51 -7.57 2.99
N GLY A 289 17.50 -6.69 3.17
CA GLY A 289 17.36 -5.28 2.84
C GLY A 289 16.46 -4.51 3.81
N TRP A 290 16.26 -5.02 5.01
CA TRP A 290 15.48 -4.36 6.06
C TRP A 290 16.19 -3.08 6.51
N PRO A 291 15.55 -1.90 6.45
CA PRO A 291 16.17 -0.65 6.90
C PRO A 291 16.31 -0.63 8.44
N ALA A 292 17.45 -0.17 8.93
CA ALA A 292 17.70 0.00 10.36
C ALA A 292 16.86 1.14 10.97
N ASP A 293 16.58 2.17 10.16
CA ASP A 293 15.72 3.31 10.50
C ASP A 293 14.74 3.56 9.37
N THR A 294 13.45 3.67 9.68
CA THR A 294 12.40 3.83 8.68
C THR A 294 11.13 4.45 9.26
N THR A 295 10.38 5.14 8.43
CA THR A 295 9.04 5.66 8.74
C THR A 295 7.92 4.69 8.36
N GLN A 296 8.24 3.50 7.84
CA GLN A 296 7.24 2.52 7.47
C GLN A 296 6.63 1.85 8.71
N VAL A 297 5.31 1.94 8.86
CA VAL A 297 4.58 1.26 9.96
C VAL A 297 4.81 -0.26 9.98
N GLY A 298 5.16 -0.85 8.84
CA GLY A 298 5.49 -2.27 8.73
C GLY A 298 6.68 -2.71 9.62
N ALA A 299 7.55 -1.77 10.03
CA ALA A 299 8.64 -2.06 10.96
C ALA A 299 8.14 -2.49 12.35
N GLU A 300 6.94 -2.06 12.76
CA GLU A 300 6.32 -2.46 14.02
C GLU A 300 6.07 -3.98 14.10
N MET A 301 6.01 -4.67 12.94
CA MET A 301 5.88 -6.13 12.93
C MET A 301 6.98 -6.85 13.72
N ALA A 302 8.18 -6.30 13.80
CA ALA A 302 9.27 -6.87 14.62
C ALA A 302 8.87 -6.96 16.10
N THR A 303 8.32 -5.88 16.65
CA THR A 303 7.83 -5.85 18.04
C THR A 303 6.58 -6.70 18.21
N ILE A 304 5.61 -6.57 17.30
CA ILE A 304 4.34 -7.30 17.36
C ILE A 304 4.59 -8.81 17.34
N LEU A 305 5.45 -9.32 16.46
CA LEU A 305 5.76 -10.73 16.38
C LEU A 305 6.55 -11.23 17.60
N THR A 306 7.36 -10.37 18.24
CA THR A 306 7.99 -10.67 19.53
C THR A 306 6.93 -10.84 20.62
N ASP A 307 5.98 -9.91 20.72
CA ASP A 307 4.88 -9.97 21.68
C ASP A 307 3.99 -11.19 21.46
N MET A 308 3.81 -11.61 20.22
CA MET A 308 3.08 -12.82 19.83
C MET A 308 3.89 -14.11 20.04
N GLY A 309 5.12 -14.06 20.55
CA GLY A 309 5.91 -15.21 20.97
C GLY A 309 7.04 -15.62 20.02
N GLY A 310 7.35 -14.85 19.00
CA GLY A 310 8.50 -15.06 18.13
C GLY A 310 9.81 -14.54 18.72
N GLU A 311 10.93 -15.08 18.27
CA GLU A 311 12.24 -14.50 18.49
C GLU A 311 12.63 -13.69 17.26
N VAL A 312 12.92 -12.38 17.45
CA VAL A 312 13.26 -11.47 16.38
C VAL A 312 14.70 -11.00 16.52
N SER A 313 15.46 -11.07 15.43
CA SER A 313 16.83 -10.57 15.39
C SER A 313 17.05 -9.72 14.14
N PHE A 314 17.83 -8.66 14.28
CA PHE A 314 18.28 -7.81 13.19
C PHE A 314 19.81 -7.84 13.10
N VAL A 315 20.32 -8.08 11.90
CA VAL A 315 21.75 -8.08 11.62
C VAL A 315 22.03 -7.05 10.54
N GLU A 316 22.72 -5.97 10.90
CA GLU A 316 23.11 -4.94 9.94
C GLU A 316 24.14 -5.49 8.93
N THR A 317 23.90 -5.20 7.65
CA THR A 317 24.78 -5.63 6.55
C THR A 317 25.55 -4.48 5.92
N GLY A 318 25.26 -3.24 6.30
CA GLY A 318 25.90 -2.00 5.86
C GLY A 318 24.90 -1.01 5.25
N ASP A 319 25.33 0.25 5.15
CA ASP A 319 24.57 1.35 4.56
C ASP A 319 23.17 1.57 5.20
N GLY A 320 23.03 1.28 6.49
CA GLY A 320 21.77 1.39 7.22
C GLY A 320 20.76 0.32 6.86
N LEU A 321 21.16 -0.74 6.16
CA LEU A 321 20.34 -1.90 5.80
C LEU A 321 20.81 -3.15 6.54
N GLY A 322 19.91 -4.11 6.68
CA GLY A 322 20.22 -5.39 7.33
C GLY A 322 19.28 -6.50 6.94
N GLU A 323 19.28 -7.53 7.73
CA GLU A 323 18.41 -8.69 7.65
C GLU A 323 17.59 -8.82 8.92
N LEU A 324 16.28 -8.82 8.80
CA LEU A 324 15.38 -9.12 9.90
C LEU A 324 14.99 -10.58 9.83
N THR A 325 15.28 -11.33 10.89
CA THR A 325 14.91 -12.73 11.02
C THR A 325 13.89 -12.90 12.13
N VAL A 326 12.81 -13.60 11.85
CA VAL A 326 11.82 -14.06 12.83
C VAL A 326 11.89 -15.57 12.93
N THR A 327 12.03 -16.06 14.16
CA THR A 327 12.03 -17.50 14.49
C THR A 327 10.80 -17.83 15.33
N GLY A 328 10.03 -18.82 14.88
CA GLY A 328 8.88 -19.33 15.61
C GLY A 328 9.34 -20.26 16.73
N THR A 329 8.92 -19.96 17.97
CA THR A 329 9.27 -20.74 19.17
C THR A 329 8.32 -21.92 19.43
N GLY A 330 7.27 -22.08 18.61
CA GLY A 330 6.19 -23.04 18.82
C GLY A 330 5.09 -22.53 19.77
N SER A 331 5.13 -21.25 20.14
CA SER A 331 4.13 -20.59 20.98
C SER A 331 3.65 -19.31 20.27
N LEU A 332 2.49 -19.37 19.65
CA LEU A 332 1.82 -18.20 19.08
C LEU A 332 0.76 -17.72 20.08
N ARG A 333 0.91 -16.49 20.59
CA ARG A 333 0.11 -15.95 21.69
C ARG A 333 -0.78 -14.80 21.25
N GLY A 334 -1.96 -14.69 21.86
CA GLY A 334 -2.82 -13.50 21.75
C GLY A 334 -2.19 -12.28 22.42
N ILE A 335 -2.52 -11.09 21.91
CA ILE A 335 -1.98 -9.81 22.38
C ILE A 335 -3.08 -8.75 22.52
N ARG A 336 -2.76 -7.66 23.23
CA ARG A 336 -3.54 -6.41 23.20
C ARG A 336 -2.72 -5.36 22.47
N LEU A 337 -3.29 -4.80 21.40
CA LEU A 337 -2.60 -3.83 20.57
C LEU A 337 -3.55 -2.68 20.21
N ASP A 338 -3.07 -1.48 20.45
CA ASP A 338 -3.72 -0.26 20.00
C ASP A 338 -3.12 0.21 18.69
N ASN A 339 -3.97 0.69 17.78
CA ASN A 339 -3.56 1.26 16.50
C ASN A 339 -2.70 0.35 15.60
N ALA A 340 -3.12 -0.91 15.42
CA ALA A 340 -2.45 -1.85 14.50
C ALA A 340 -2.39 -1.35 13.04
N SER A 341 -3.06 -0.24 12.71
CA SER A 341 -3.09 0.36 11.39
C SER A 341 -3.38 -0.68 10.30
N GLU A 342 -2.73 -0.56 9.14
CA GLU A 342 -2.87 -1.50 8.02
C GLU A 342 -2.33 -2.92 8.28
N LEU A 343 -1.65 -3.16 9.40
CA LEU A 343 -1.14 -4.48 9.80
C LEU A 343 -2.24 -5.37 10.41
N ALA A 344 -3.36 -4.78 10.80
CA ALA A 344 -4.45 -5.48 11.48
C ALA A 344 -4.92 -6.78 10.78
N PRO A 345 -5.06 -6.89 9.45
CA PRO A 345 -5.45 -8.15 8.83
C PRO A 345 -4.43 -9.28 9.01
N THR A 346 -3.14 -8.99 8.91
CA THR A 346 -2.07 -9.95 9.20
C THR A 346 -2.11 -10.40 10.67
N ILE A 347 -2.24 -9.44 11.59
CA ILE A 347 -2.29 -9.72 13.04
C ILE A 347 -3.56 -10.50 13.38
N ALA A 348 -4.71 -10.19 12.79
CA ALA A 348 -5.96 -10.89 13.01
C ALA A 348 -5.89 -12.37 12.53
N ALA A 349 -5.24 -12.61 11.39
CA ALA A 349 -5.02 -13.98 10.90
C ALA A 349 -4.10 -14.77 11.83
N LEU A 350 -3.02 -14.18 12.33
CA LEU A 350 -2.15 -14.80 13.34
C LEU A 350 -2.90 -15.03 14.64
N ALA A 351 -3.68 -14.06 15.10
CA ALA A 351 -4.47 -14.15 16.33
C ALA A 351 -5.53 -15.25 16.29
N ALA A 352 -6.12 -15.52 15.13
CA ALA A 352 -7.09 -16.61 14.95
C ALA A 352 -6.45 -18.00 15.15
N LEU A 353 -5.12 -18.10 14.98
CA LEU A 353 -4.32 -19.32 15.17
C LEU A 353 -3.57 -19.35 16.51
N ALA A 354 -3.65 -18.27 17.31
CA ALA A 354 -2.88 -18.10 18.53
C ALA A 354 -3.49 -18.83 19.73
N GLU A 355 -2.76 -18.88 20.84
CA GLU A 355 -3.28 -19.23 22.15
C GLU A 355 -3.63 -17.95 22.92
N GLY A 356 -4.88 -17.88 23.41
CA GLY A 356 -5.39 -16.73 24.17
C GLY A 356 -6.01 -15.62 23.29
N GLU A 357 -6.80 -14.77 23.95
CA GLU A 357 -7.57 -13.69 23.33
C GLU A 357 -6.64 -12.58 22.78
N THR A 358 -6.95 -12.09 21.60
CA THR A 358 -6.36 -10.85 21.04
C THR A 358 -7.39 -9.75 21.01
N VAL A 359 -6.99 -8.54 21.40
CA VAL A 359 -7.81 -7.33 21.33
C VAL A 359 -7.08 -6.28 20.52
N LEU A 360 -7.67 -5.86 19.42
CA LEU A 360 -7.19 -4.78 18.57
C LEU A 360 -8.11 -3.58 18.74
N THR A 361 -7.55 -2.41 19.08
CA THR A 361 -8.28 -1.14 19.22
C THR A 361 -7.69 -0.06 18.31
N GLY A 362 -8.35 1.10 18.17
CA GLY A 362 -7.85 2.23 17.39
C GLY A 362 -7.84 2.01 15.87
N ILE A 363 -8.58 1.03 15.34
CA ILE A 363 -8.56 0.65 13.92
C ILE A 363 -9.89 0.89 13.18
N ALA A 364 -10.79 1.72 13.74
CA ALA A 364 -12.09 2.03 13.13
C ALA A 364 -11.98 2.56 11.69
N HIS A 365 -10.90 3.29 11.38
CA HIS A 365 -10.63 3.88 10.06
C HIS A 365 -10.48 2.81 8.95
N LEU A 366 -10.15 1.57 9.29
CA LEU A 366 -10.02 0.47 8.33
C LEU A 366 -11.34 0.07 7.67
N ARG A 367 -12.49 0.55 8.19
CA ARG A 367 -13.81 0.40 7.54
C ARG A 367 -13.89 1.16 6.21
N GLY A 368 -13.10 2.22 6.04
CA GLY A 368 -13.06 3.08 4.85
C GLY A 368 -11.93 2.78 3.86
N HIS A 369 -11.22 1.65 4.03
CA HIS A 369 -10.13 1.25 3.14
C HIS A 369 -10.64 0.61 1.84
N GLU A 370 -9.94 -0.37 1.29
CA GLU A 370 -10.35 -1.09 0.08
C GLU A 370 -11.71 -1.76 0.27
N THR A 371 -11.90 -2.37 1.42
CA THR A 371 -13.17 -2.90 1.94
C THR A 371 -13.35 -2.46 3.39
N ASN A 372 -14.50 -2.75 4.00
CA ASN A 372 -14.65 -2.71 5.45
C ASN A 372 -13.90 -3.91 6.05
N ARG A 373 -12.59 -3.71 6.34
CA ARG A 373 -11.70 -4.78 6.80
C ARG A 373 -12.13 -5.41 8.11
N LEU A 374 -12.75 -4.63 9.02
CA LEU A 374 -13.22 -5.17 10.30
C LEU A 374 -14.34 -6.19 10.06
N ALA A 375 -15.39 -5.77 9.34
CA ALA A 375 -16.51 -6.65 9.01
C ALA A 375 -16.06 -7.86 8.17
N ALA A 376 -15.13 -7.67 7.23
CA ALA A 376 -14.59 -8.75 6.40
C ALA A 376 -13.83 -9.78 7.25
N LEU A 377 -12.93 -9.35 8.16
CA LEU A 377 -12.20 -10.26 9.05
C LEU A 377 -13.13 -11.04 9.97
N VAL A 378 -14.17 -10.38 10.51
CA VAL A 378 -15.22 -11.06 11.32
C VAL A 378 -15.93 -12.12 10.48
N ALA A 379 -16.36 -11.77 9.27
CA ALA A 379 -17.09 -12.70 8.41
C ALA A 379 -16.23 -13.91 8.03
N GLU A 380 -15.01 -13.69 7.57
CA GLU A 380 -14.17 -14.75 7.01
C GLU A 380 -13.60 -15.67 8.10
N ILE A 381 -13.12 -15.12 9.23
CA ILE A 381 -12.60 -15.97 10.31
C ILE A 381 -13.74 -16.79 10.94
N ASN A 382 -14.93 -16.18 11.15
CA ASN A 382 -16.07 -16.90 11.70
C ASN A 382 -16.64 -17.94 10.72
N ALA A 383 -16.59 -17.69 9.41
CA ALA A 383 -16.97 -18.67 8.39
C ALA A 383 -16.09 -19.92 8.40
N LEU A 384 -14.82 -19.81 8.84
CA LEU A 384 -13.92 -20.93 9.03
C LEU A 384 -14.02 -21.56 10.45
N GLY A 385 -15.00 -21.17 11.26
CA GLY A 385 -15.22 -21.73 12.61
C GLY A 385 -14.62 -20.93 13.75
N GLY A 386 -14.03 -19.77 13.48
CA GLY A 386 -13.45 -18.88 14.49
C GLY A 386 -14.47 -18.15 15.35
N ASP A 387 -13.98 -17.29 16.24
CA ASP A 387 -14.80 -16.49 17.17
C ASP A 387 -14.22 -15.05 17.19
N VAL A 388 -14.65 -14.23 16.27
CA VAL A 388 -14.26 -12.82 16.15
C VAL A 388 -15.48 -11.95 16.32
N THR A 389 -15.33 -10.90 17.16
CA THR A 389 -16.38 -9.91 17.40
C THR A 389 -15.82 -8.52 17.03
N GLU A 390 -16.59 -7.78 16.22
CA GLU A 390 -16.32 -6.37 15.92
C GLU A 390 -16.73 -5.50 17.10
N THR A 391 -15.92 -4.50 17.44
CA THR A 391 -16.23 -3.42 18.38
C THR A 391 -16.35 -2.08 17.64
N ASP A 392 -16.71 -1.01 18.33
CA ASP A 392 -16.87 0.32 17.71
C ASP A 392 -15.55 0.78 17.04
N ASP A 393 -14.40 0.41 17.60
CA ASP A 393 -13.09 0.85 17.10
C ASP A 393 -12.11 -0.27 16.77
N GLY A 394 -12.53 -1.56 16.84
CA GLY A 394 -11.60 -2.65 16.64
C GLY A 394 -12.20 -4.05 16.59
N LEU A 395 -11.41 -5.04 17.01
CA LEU A 395 -11.74 -6.46 16.99
C LEU A 395 -11.36 -7.15 18.30
N ILE A 396 -12.18 -8.12 18.72
CA ILE A 396 -11.85 -9.10 19.76
C ILE A 396 -11.82 -10.47 19.09
N ILE A 397 -10.67 -11.15 19.14
CA ILE A 397 -10.44 -12.44 18.50
C ILE A 397 -10.18 -13.48 19.59
N ARG A 398 -11.06 -14.50 19.67
CA ARG A 398 -10.91 -15.65 20.57
C ARG A 398 -10.60 -16.88 19.74
N PRO A 399 -9.43 -17.48 19.92
CA PRO A 399 -9.04 -18.62 19.11
C PRO A 399 -10.01 -19.79 19.29
N ARG A 400 -10.35 -20.41 18.17
CA ARG A 400 -11.16 -21.63 18.06
C ARG A 400 -10.52 -22.53 17.01
N PRO A 401 -10.71 -23.84 17.07
CA PRO A 401 -10.29 -24.71 15.97
C PRO A 401 -10.93 -24.29 14.65
N LEU A 402 -10.10 -23.96 13.67
CA LEU A 402 -10.54 -23.56 12.33
C LEU A 402 -10.61 -24.79 11.41
N HIS A 403 -11.42 -24.68 10.36
CA HIS A 403 -11.55 -25.66 9.28
C HIS A 403 -11.40 -25.01 7.90
N GLY A 404 -11.14 -25.81 6.88
CA GLY A 404 -11.07 -25.35 5.51
C GLY A 404 -12.39 -24.78 5.01
N GLY A 405 -12.31 -23.92 4.00
CA GLY A 405 -13.45 -23.25 3.38
C GLY A 405 -13.03 -22.16 2.44
N LEU A 406 -14.01 -21.51 1.83
CA LEU A 406 -13.78 -20.35 0.95
C LEU A 406 -13.51 -19.13 1.83
N TRP A 407 -12.45 -18.39 1.50
CA TRP A 407 -12.05 -17.11 2.08
C TRP A 407 -12.18 -16.03 1.03
N HIS A 408 -12.97 -15.00 1.27
CA HIS A 408 -13.15 -13.89 0.34
C HIS A 408 -12.10 -12.80 0.58
N SER A 409 -11.48 -12.34 -0.49
CA SER A 409 -10.48 -11.27 -0.47
C SER A 409 -11.08 -9.87 -0.58
N TYR A 410 -12.30 -9.72 -1.09
CA TYR A 410 -12.99 -8.43 -1.24
C TYR A 410 -12.20 -7.40 -2.07
N GLU A 411 -11.50 -7.83 -3.12
CA GLU A 411 -10.58 -6.99 -3.90
C GLU A 411 -9.47 -6.32 -3.04
N ASP A 412 -9.19 -6.88 -1.86
CA ASP A 412 -8.23 -6.35 -0.89
C ASP A 412 -7.05 -7.32 -0.69
N HIS A 413 -5.87 -6.84 -1.07
CA HIS A 413 -4.62 -7.61 -0.98
C HIS A 413 -4.29 -8.09 0.44
N ARG A 414 -4.68 -7.34 1.49
CA ARG A 414 -4.42 -7.72 2.88
C ARG A 414 -5.38 -8.79 3.36
N MET A 415 -6.62 -8.79 2.86
CA MET A 415 -7.55 -9.89 3.08
C MET A 415 -7.06 -11.16 2.39
N ALA A 416 -6.58 -11.06 1.15
CA ALA A 416 -6.01 -12.20 0.43
C ALA A 416 -4.81 -12.81 1.17
N THR A 417 -3.87 -11.98 1.66
CA THR A 417 -2.70 -12.47 2.42
C THR A 417 -3.08 -13.02 3.79
N ALA A 418 -4.14 -12.49 4.44
CA ALA A 418 -4.65 -13.03 5.71
C ALA A 418 -5.18 -14.47 5.54
N GLY A 419 -5.92 -14.73 4.45
CA GLY A 419 -6.34 -16.08 4.09
C GLY A 419 -5.17 -17.03 3.84
N ALA A 420 -4.12 -16.56 3.19
CA ALA A 420 -2.90 -17.34 2.98
C ALA A 420 -2.19 -17.71 4.30
N ILE A 421 -2.16 -16.79 5.28
CA ILE A 421 -1.59 -17.07 6.62
C ILE A 421 -2.39 -18.19 7.31
N ILE A 422 -3.72 -18.10 7.34
CA ILE A 422 -4.56 -19.13 7.96
C ILE A 422 -4.36 -20.47 7.25
N GLY A 423 -4.27 -20.46 5.92
CA GLY A 423 -4.04 -21.66 5.11
C GLY A 423 -2.72 -22.38 5.38
N LEU A 424 -1.71 -21.72 5.99
CA LEU A 424 -0.48 -22.42 6.41
C LEU A 424 -0.73 -23.51 7.46
N ALA A 425 -1.70 -23.30 8.34
CA ALA A 425 -2.02 -24.23 9.44
C ALA A 425 -3.32 -24.98 9.19
N VAL A 426 -4.23 -24.51 8.36
CA VAL A 426 -5.56 -25.04 8.14
C VAL A 426 -5.69 -25.56 6.70
N ASP A 427 -5.82 -26.88 6.57
CA ASP A 427 -5.99 -27.51 5.25
C ASP A 427 -7.34 -27.16 4.63
N GLY A 428 -7.36 -26.98 3.29
CA GLY A 428 -8.58 -26.73 2.53
C GLY A 428 -9.06 -25.27 2.54
N VAL A 429 -8.25 -24.32 2.96
CA VAL A 429 -8.55 -22.88 2.79
C VAL A 429 -8.35 -22.50 1.33
N LEU A 430 -9.38 -21.88 0.73
CA LEU A 430 -9.42 -21.46 -0.66
C LEU A 430 -9.62 -19.93 -0.71
N VAL A 431 -8.64 -19.17 -1.18
CA VAL A 431 -8.76 -17.72 -1.38
C VAL A 431 -9.41 -17.45 -2.72
N ASP A 432 -10.54 -16.75 -2.75
CA ASP A 432 -11.34 -16.52 -3.97
C ASP A 432 -10.58 -15.73 -5.04
N ASP A 433 -9.83 -14.70 -4.64
CA ASP A 433 -9.02 -13.88 -5.53
C ASP A 433 -7.66 -13.54 -4.92
N ILE A 434 -6.67 -14.40 -5.12
CA ILE A 434 -5.29 -14.13 -4.71
C ILE A 434 -4.63 -13.05 -5.59
N ALA A 435 -5.16 -12.83 -6.81
CA ALA A 435 -4.63 -11.80 -7.71
C ALA A 435 -4.84 -10.38 -7.17
N ALA A 436 -5.73 -10.18 -6.19
CA ALA A 436 -5.84 -8.92 -5.44
C ALA A 436 -4.51 -8.47 -4.83
N THR A 437 -3.57 -9.40 -4.56
CA THR A 437 -2.20 -9.08 -4.08
C THR A 437 -1.39 -8.29 -5.11
N ALA A 438 -1.71 -8.36 -6.41
CA ALA A 438 -1.02 -7.61 -7.47
C ALA A 438 -1.09 -6.09 -7.29
N LYS A 439 -1.98 -5.61 -6.43
CA LYS A 439 -2.06 -4.21 -6.03
C LYS A 439 -0.78 -3.69 -5.37
N THR A 440 -0.09 -4.53 -4.59
CA THR A 440 1.11 -4.16 -3.81
C THR A 440 2.25 -5.15 -3.92
N LEU A 441 1.97 -6.40 -4.23
CA LEU A 441 2.95 -7.48 -4.34
C LEU A 441 2.47 -8.49 -5.40
N PRO A 442 2.65 -8.19 -6.69
CA PRO A 442 2.24 -9.09 -7.77
C PRO A 442 2.84 -10.50 -7.66
N GLN A 443 4.06 -10.61 -7.12
CA GLN A 443 4.80 -11.86 -6.97
C GLN A 443 4.42 -12.64 -5.69
N PHE A 444 3.35 -12.25 -4.97
CA PHE A 444 3.00 -12.90 -3.70
C PHE A 444 2.82 -14.42 -3.82
N PRO A 445 2.05 -14.97 -4.78
CA PRO A 445 1.86 -16.42 -4.90
C PRO A 445 3.17 -17.17 -5.11
N GLU A 446 4.07 -16.65 -5.95
CA GLU A 446 5.37 -17.25 -6.25
C GLU A 446 6.31 -17.19 -5.04
N LEU A 447 6.38 -16.05 -4.38
CA LEU A 447 7.19 -15.88 -3.17
C LEU A 447 6.68 -16.76 -2.04
N TRP A 448 5.35 -16.89 -1.90
CA TRP A 448 4.73 -17.74 -0.88
C TRP A 448 4.98 -19.22 -1.11
N ALA A 449 4.73 -19.71 -2.33
CA ALA A 449 4.95 -21.12 -2.65
C ALA A 449 6.43 -21.47 -2.82
N GLY A 450 7.19 -20.63 -3.53
CA GLY A 450 8.58 -20.87 -3.87
C GLY A 450 9.55 -20.49 -2.77
N SER A 451 9.65 -19.20 -2.45
CA SER A 451 10.67 -18.69 -1.53
C SER A 451 10.38 -19.03 -0.08
N LEU A 452 9.10 -18.98 0.35
CA LEU A 452 8.72 -19.28 1.72
C LEU A 452 8.63 -20.79 1.98
N LEU A 453 7.90 -21.54 1.13
CA LEU A 453 7.59 -22.95 1.35
C LEU A 453 8.53 -23.91 0.62
N GLY A 454 9.48 -23.41 -0.17
CA GLY A 454 10.44 -24.24 -0.92
C GLY A 454 9.81 -25.15 -1.97
N ARG A 455 8.59 -24.84 -2.42
CA ARG A 455 7.88 -25.63 -3.44
C ARG A 455 8.36 -25.18 -4.81
N SER A 456 8.96 -26.08 -5.60
CA SER A 456 9.20 -25.85 -7.01
C SER A 456 7.87 -25.61 -7.73
N ALA A 457 7.80 -24.61 -8.62
CA ALA A 457 6.69 -24.49 -9.54
C ALA A 457 6.50 -25.86 -10.23
N ARG A 458 5.36 -26.50 -10.04
CA ARG A 458 5.07 -27.77 -10.72
C ARG A 458 5.04 -27.47 -12.20
N SER A 459 6.04 -27.98 -12.93
CA SER A 459 5.89 -28.19 -14.36
C SER A 459 4.65 -29.08 -14.54
N THR A 460 3.64 -28.57 -15.22
CA THR A 460 2.50 -29.37 -15.67
C THR A 460 3.07 -30.56 -16.46
N PRO A 461 2.74 -31.81 -16.11
CA PRO A 461 3.18 -32.93 -16.93
C PRO A 461 2.57 -32.75 -18.32
N PRO A 462 3.32 -33.10 -19.40
CA PRO A 462 2.76 -33.04 -20.72
C PRO A 462 1.53 -33.95 -20.78
N LEU A 463 0.43 -33.42 -21.36
CA LEU A 463 -0.73 -34.22 -21.72
C LEU A 463 -0.25 -35.32 -22.69
N ASP A 464 -0.17 -36.55 -22.22
CA ASP A 464 -0.05 -37.69 -23.09
C ASP A 464 -1.30 -37.74 -23.99
N LEU A 465 -1.09 -37.37 -25.25
CA LEU A 465 -2.04 -37.64 -26.34
C LEU A 465 -2.13 -39.14 -26.51
N ILE A 466 -3.22 -39.75 -26.07
CA ILE A 466 -3.68 -41.04 -26.59
C ILE A 466 -4.88 -40.78 -27.50
#